data_40be92845d2c8adc6624b3e24203e928
#
_entry.id   40be92845d2c8adc6624b3e24203e928
#
_cell.length_a   1.000
_cell.length_b   1.000
_cell.length_c   1.000
_cell.angle_alpha   90.00
_cell.angle_beta   90.00
_cell.angle_gamma   90.00
#
_symmetry.space_group_name_H-M   'P 1'
#
loop_
_entity.id
_entity.type
_entity.pdbx_description
1 polymer ?
#
loop_
_entity_poly.entity_id
_entity_poly.type
_entity_poly.pdbx_seq_one_letter_code
_entity_poly.pdbx_strand_id
1 'polypeptide(L)'
;MGHESFYTFRTRYAILKTMNFGSHSAKVPVGYKNLDELSEIISNFSDRVLKEDCLDLPAYTHQKRIIQLSPEQQKIYNQMKNVALAQMDGKLMTTSTALVQLMRMQQITCGHFKADDGTIQFIKNERINTLLDILEEVEGKAIIWAHWRHDIDAIVKAVEKQYPGSVMTYYGDTSTEDRAEAIKKIQDPDSNIRFLVGTPQTGGYGITLTEANVMIYYSNGYDLEKRTQSEARINRIGQKRKMTYIDIIAEKTVDERIVKALRKKINIASEVMGEELKAWI
;
A
#
# COMPACT_ATOMS: atom_id res chain seq x y z
N MET A 1 -3.55 -2.27 31.74
CA MET A 1 -3.46 -3.62 31.17
C MET A 1 -2.84 -4.66 32.11
N GLY A 2 -2.37 -4.32 33.30
CA GLY A 2 -1.88 -5.25 34.33
C GLY A 2 -0.60 -6.02 34.01
N HIS A 3 0.10 -5.69 32.92
CA HIS A 3 1.37 -6.31 32.57
C HIS A 3 2.54 -5.45 33.07
N GLU A 4 3.43 -6.06 33.84
CA GLU A 4 4.59 -5.38 34.43
C GLU A 4 5.64 -4.95 33.39
N SER A 5 5.65 -5.60 32.20
CA SER A 5 6.59 -5.29 31.13
C SER A 5 6.04 -5.63 29.74
N PHE A 6 6.63 -5.01 28.70
CA PHE A 6 6.36 -5.37 27.30
C PHE A 6 6.62 -6.85 27.01
N TYR A 7 7.61 -7.48 27.66
CA TYR A 7 7.93 -8.89 27.45
C TYR A 7 6.83 -9.82 27.96
N THR A 8 6.24 -9.54 29.13
CA THR A 8 5.12 -10.31 29.68
C THR A 8 3.88 -10.16 28.80
N PHE A 9 3.56 -8.95 28.37
CA PHE A 9 2.50 -8.67 27.40
C PHE A 9 2.71 -9.46 26.09
N ARG A 10 3.90 -9.33 25.50
CA ARG A 10 4.23 -10.03 24.24
C ARG A 10 4.12 -11.55 24.37
N THR A 11 4.58 -12.13 25.47
CA THR A 11 4.52 -13.58 25.70
C THR A 11 3.08 -14.07 25.91
N ARG A 12 2.22 -13.22 26.49
CA ARG A 12 0.81 -13.55 26.71
C ARG A 12 0.03 -13.58 25.40
N TYR A 13 0.27 -12.62 24.48
CA TYR A 13 -0.56 -12.41 23.31
C TYR A 13 0.10 -12.79 21.97
N ALA A 14 1.40 -13.05 21.92
CA ALA A 14 2.07 -13.49 20.70
C ALA A 14 2.54 -14.93 20.78
N ILE A 15 2.43 -15.64 19.66
CA ILE A 15 3.07 -16.95 19.44
C ILE A 15 4.46 -16.64 18.89
N LEU A 16 5.47 -16.91 19.70
CA LEU A 16 6.86 -16.57 19.39
C LEU A 16 7.60 -17.79 18.85
N LYS A 17 8.32 -17.60 17.74
CA LYS A 17 9.25 -18.61 17.19
C LYS A 17 10.67 -18.04 17.24
N THR A 18 11.60 -18.84 17.73
CA THR A 18 13.02 -18.49 17.67
C THR A 18 13.48 -18.62 16.21
N MET A 19 13.99 -17.55 15.65
CA MET A 19 14.61 -17.53 14.33
C MET A 19 16.09 -17.20 14.50
N ASN A 20 16.93 -17.94 13.81
CA ASN A 20 18.38 -17.72 13.77
C ASN A 20 18.73 -16.77 12.62
N PHE A 21 19.42 -15.69 12.94
CA PHE A 21 19.88 -14.67 12.01
C PHE A 21 21.41 -14.63 12.01
N GLY A 22 22.02 -15.66 11.45
CA GLY A 22 23.48 -15.83 11.50
C GLY A 22 23.99 -16.06 12.91
N SER A 23 24.76 -15.12 13.46
CA SER A 23 25.33 -15.19 14.82
C SER A 23 24.34 -14.87 15.95
N HIS A 24 23.14 -14.40 15.61
CA HIS A 24 22.13 -13.99 16.59
C HIS A 24 20.82 -14.76 16.41
N SER A 25 20.18 -15.11 17.52
CA SER A 25 18.83 -15.66 17.52
C SER A 25 17.86 -14.62 18.13
N ALA A 26 16.68 -14.47 17.51
CA ALA A 26 15.62 -13.61 18.02
C ALA A 26 14.29 -14.35 18.05
N LYS A 27 13.47 -14.05 19.07
CA LYS A 27 12.08 -14.50 19.12
C LYS A 27 11.21 -13.56 18.30
N VAL A 28 10.65 -14.07 17.21
CA VAL A 28 9.80 -13.30 16.29
C VAL A 28 8.35 -13.74 16.44
N PRO A 29 7.37 -12.81 16.48
CA PRO A 29 5.97 -13.18 16.46
C PRO A 29 5.61 -13.84 15.12
N VAL A 30 5.05 -15.05 15.18
CA VAL A 30 4.56 -15.80 14.01
C VAL A 30 3.04 -15.96 14.03
N GLY A 31 2.39 -15.50 15.09
CA GLY A 31 0.95 -15.52 15.28
C GLY A 31 0.58 -14.86 16.60
N TYR A 32 -0.71 -14.84 16.89
CA TYR A 32 -1.26 -14.25 18.10
C TYR A 32 -2.21 -15.24 18.79
N LYS A 33 -2.43 -15.03 20.09
CA LYS A 33 -3.27 -15.87 20.95
C LYS A 33 -3.92 -15.01 22.02
N ASN A 34 -4.94 -15.56 22.69
CA ASN A 34 -5.69 -14.88 23.76
C ASN A 34 -6.26 -13.52 23.33
N LEU A 35 -6.69 -13.38 22.07
CA LEU A 35 -7.15 -12.13 21.50
C LEU A 35 -8.49 -11.69 22.12
N ASP A 36 -9.36 -12.63 22.49
CA ASP A 36 -10.63 -12.35 23.18
C ASP A 36 -10.38 -11.67 24.54
N GLU A 37 -9.44 -12.22 25.33
CA GLU A 37 -9.02 -11.64 26.60
C GLU A 37 -8.46 -10.22 26.40
N LEU A 38 -7.62 -10.04 25.37
CA LEU A 38 -7.06 -8.72 25.07
C LEU A 38 -8.17 -7.73 24.67
N SER A 39 -9.12 -8.17 23.88
CA SER A 39 -10.27 -7.36 23.45
C SER A 39 -11.12 -6.93 24.65
N GLU A 40 -11.42 -7.87 25.56
CA GLU A 40 -12.17 -7.59 26.80
C GLU A 40 -11.43 -6.58 27.69
N ILE A 41 -10.10 -6.75 27.87
CA ILE A 41 -9.30 -5.80 28.67
C ILE A 41 -9.33 -4.40 28.01
N ILE A 42 -9.16 -4.33 26.71
CA ILE A 42 -9.16 -3.05 25.96
C ILE A 42 -10.53 -2.36 26.08
N SER A 43 -11.65 -3.10 26.00
CA SER A 43 -12.99 -2.53 26.09
C SER A 43 -13.29 -1.84 27.42
N ASN A 44 -12.58 -2.19 28.51
CA ASN A 44 -12.77 -1.58 29.82
C ASN A 44 -12.25 -0.13 29.94
N PHE A 45 -11.39 0.32 29.02
CA PHE A 45 -10.77 1.67 29.08
C PHE A 45 -10.73 2.36 27.72
N SER A 46 -11.31 1.77 26.68
CA SER A 46 -11.41 2.37 25.35
C SER A 46 -12.84 2.26 24.85
N ASP A 47 -13.30 3.33 24.24
CA ASP A 47 -14.51 3.33 23.45
C ASP A 47 -14.16 3.35 21.97
N ARG A 48 -14.87 2.54 21.17
CA ARG A 48 -14.61 2.41 19.75
C ARG A 48 -15.86 2.70 18.95
N VAL A 49 -15.74 3.71 18.11
CA VAL A 49 -16.79 4.13 17.21
C VAL A 49 -16.38 3.82 15.78
N LEU A 50 -17.17 3.00 15.06
CA LEU A 50 -16.94 2.70 13.66
C LEU A 50 -17.57 3.78 12.77
N LYS A 51 -16.95 4.04 11.62
CA LYS A 51 -17.50 4.98 10.63
C LYS A 51 -18.89 4.58 10.16
N GLU A 52 -19.10 3.28 9.93
CA GLU A 52 -20.35 2.68 9.48
C GLU A 52 -21.48 2.79 10.50
N ASP A 53 -21.16 2.92 11.79
CA ASP A 53 -22.16 3.11 12.85
C ASP A 53 -22.60 4.56 13.01
N CYS A 54 -21.78 5.52 12.56
CA CYS A 54 -21.96 6.94 12.82
C CYS A 54 -22.11 7.80 11.57
N LEU A 55 -21.76 7.28 10.40
CA LEU A 55 -21.72 8.04 9.15
C LEU A 55 -22.48 7.28 8.05
N ASP A 56 -23.41 7.95 7.43
CA ASP A 56 -24.03 7.46 6.19
C ASP A 56 -23.12 7.82 5.02
N LEU A 57 -22.17 6.92 4.73
CA LEU A 57 -21.20 7.08 3.64
C LEU A 57 -21.59 6.18 2.47
N PRO A 58 -21.36 6.63 1.23
CA PRO A 58 -21.59 5.79 0.06
C PRO A 58 -20.79 4.49 0.12
N ALA A 59 -21.37 3.42 -0.46
CA ALA A 59 -20.70 2.13 -0.54
C ALA A 59 -19.37 2.22 -1.31
N TYR A 60 -18.45 1.31 -1.00
CA TYR A 60 -17.17 1.19 -1.69
C TYR A 60 -16.94 -0.23 -2.20
N THR A 61 -16.10 -0.34 -3.21
CA THR A 61 -15.67 -1.62 -3.79
C THR A 61 -14.15 -1.70 -3.89
N HIS A 62 -13.62 -2.90 -3.72
CA HIS A 62 -12.21 -3.19 -3.98
C HIS A 62 -12.08 -4.04 -5.23
N GLN A 63 -11.27 -3.59 -6.17
CA GLN A 63 -10.97 -4.27 -7.42
C GLN A 63 -9.48 -4.60 -7.51
N LYS A 64 -9.15 -5.56 -8.36
CA LYS A 64 -7.78 -5.90 -8.73
C LYS A 64 -7.66 -5.86 -10.23
N ARG A 65 -6.61 -5.23 -10.71
CA ARG A 65 -6.19 -5.33 -12.11
C ARG A 65 -4.92 -6.18 -12.14
N ILE A 66 -5.05 -7.38 -12.66
CA ILE A 66 -3.94 -8.33 -12.75
C ILE A 66 -3.19 -8.07 -14.05
N ILE A 67 -1.88 -7.89 -13.93
CA ILE A 67 -0.98 -7.74 -15.08
C ILE A 67 0.01 -8.89 -15.14
N GLN A 68 0.49 -9.16 -16.35
CA GLN A 68 1.60 -10.08 -16.60
C GLN A 68 2.90 -9.28 -16.67
N LEU A 69 3.98 -9.85 -16.17
CA LEU A 69 5.31 -9.29 -16.38
C LEU A 69 5.67 -9.44 -17.87
N SER A 70 6.33 -8.44 -18.45
CA SER A 70 6.93 -8.58 -19.77
C SER A 70 7.99 -9.70 -19.75
N PRO A 71 8.33 -10.31 -20.90
CA PRO A 71 9.36 -11.36 -20.94
C PRO A 71 10.69 -10.90 -20.31
N GLU A 72 11.07 -9.66 -20.53
CA GLU A 72 12.28 -9.06 -19.95
C GLU A 72 12.17 -8.93 -18.43
N GLN A 73 11.05 -8.37 -17.93
CA GLN A 73 10.81 -8.28 -16.49
C GLN A 73 10.80 -9.65 -15.85
N GLN A 74 10.14 -10.64 -16.47
CA GLN A 74 10.06 -12.00 -15.94
C GLN A 74 11.45 -12.65 -15.83
N LYS A 75 12.31 -12.43 -16.81
CA LYS A 75 13.70 -12.91 -16.79
C LYS A 75 14.47 -12.31 -15.62
N ILE A 76 14.45 -10.98 -15.48
CA ILE A 76 15.16 -10.27 -14.41
C ILE A 76 14.58 -10.62 -13.03
N TYR A 77 13.25 -10.71 -12.93
CA TYR A 77 12.54 -11.11 -11.71
C TYR A 77 12.96 -12.51 -11.24
N ASN A 78 13.01 -13.49 -12.17
CA ASN A 78 13.42 -14.85 -11.88
C ASN A 78 14.90 -14.93 -11.47
N GLN A 79 15.79 -14.17 -12.10
CA GLN A 79 17.18 -14.08 -11.70
C GLN A 79 17.30 -13.56 -10.27
N MET A 80 16.64 -12.48 -9.93
CA MET A 80 16.64 -11.92 -8.57
C MET A 80 16.05 -12.90 -7.55
N LYS A 81 14.96 -13.57 -7.90
CA LYS A 81 14.35 -14.62 -7.05
C LYS A 81 15.32 -15.77 -6.76
N ASN A 82 16.04 -16.25 -7.79
CA ASN A 82 17.00 -17.32 -7.65
C ASN A 82 18.19 -16.93 -6.77
N VAL A 83 18.71 -15.71 -6.92
CA VAL A 83 19.75 -15.16 -6.04
C VAL A 83 19.27 -15.10 -4.59
N ALA A 84 18.05 -14.61 -4.36
CA ALA A 84 17.48 -14.54 -3.02
C ALA A 84 17.33 -15.95 -2.40
N LEU A 85 16.84 -16.92 -3.15
CA LEU A 85 16.70 -18.33 -2.70
C LEU A 85 18.06 -18.96 -2.40
N ALA A 86 19.05 -18.78 -3.28
CA ALA A 86 20.40 -19.33 -3.06
C ALA A 86 21.06 -18.73 -1.81
N GLN A 87 20.87 -17.45 -1.53
CA GLN A 87 21.35 -16.82 -0.30
C GLN A 87 20.65 -17.39 0.95
N MET A 88 19.35 -17.71 0.86
CA MET A 88 18.60 -18.33 1.95
C MET A 88 19.10 -19.75 2.25
N ASP A 89 19.30 -20.57 1.22
CA ASP A 89 19.77 -21.96 1.36
C ASP A 89 21.21 -22.02 1.89
N GLY A 90 22.06 -21.06 1.49
CA GLY A 90 23.44 -20.94 1.99
C GLY A 90 23.57 -20.36 3.41
N LYS A 91 22.46 -20.07 4.10
CA LYS A 91 22.41 -19.42 5.43
C LYS A 91 23.13 -18.07 5.50
N LEU A 92 23.36 -17.44 4.36
CA LEU A 92 24.05 -16.13 4.24
C LEU A 92 23.09 -14.93 4.34
N MET A 93 21.77 -15.19 4.38
CA MET A 93 20.77 -14.11 4.33
C MET A 93 20.42 -13.63 5.74
N THR A 94 20.74 -12.37 6.01
CA THR A 94 20.20 -11.63 7.15
C THR A 94 18.79 -11.11 6.84
N THR A 95 18.02 -10.73 7.87
CA THR A 95 16.68 -10.13 7.67
C THR A 95 16.76 -8.85 6.81
N SER A 96 17.80 -8.04 7.00
CA SER A 96 18.02 -6.84 6.21
C SER A 96 18.27 -7.17 4.73
N THR A 97 19.05 -8.20 4.45
CA THR A 97 19.30 -8.67 3.07
C THR A 97 18.01 -9.19 2.43
N ALA A 98 17.19 -9.94 3.16
CA ALA A 98 15.90 -10.44 2.67
C ALA A 98 14.94 -9.28 2.31
N LEU A 99 14.84 -8.27 3.17
CA LEU A 99 14.03 -7.08 2.89
C LEU A 99 14.50 -6.33 1.64
N VAL A 100 15.82 -6.16 1.48
CA VAL A 100 16.39 -5.52 0.28
C VAL A 100 16.02 -6.32 -0.98
N GLN A 101 16.10 -7.65 -0.95
CA GLN A 101 15.71 -8.48 -2.09
C GLN A 101 14.21 -8.35 -2.43
N LEU A 102 13.34 -8.35 -1.43
CA LEU A 102 11.91 -8.12 -1.64
C LEU A 102 11.63 -6.74 -2.26
N MET A 103 12.32 -5.69 -1.79
CA MET A 103 12.22 -4.34 -2.36
C MET A 103 12.69 -4.30 -3.82
N ARG A 104 13.80 -4.95 -4.15
CA ARG A 104 14.31 -5.04 -5.53
C ARG A 104 13.34 -5.80 -6.44
N MET A 105 12.77 -6.91 -5.98
CA MET A 105 11.75 -7.64 -6.74
C MET A 105 10.51 -6.77 -7.00
N GLN A 106 10.07 -6.00 -6.02
CA GLN A 106 8.95 -5.06 -6.19
C GLN A 106 9.27 -3.94 -7.19
N GLN A 107 10.49 -3.39 -7.17
CA GLN A 107 10.92 -2.41 -8.18
C GLN A 107 10.85 -3.00 -9.60
N ILE A 108 11.27 -4.25 -9.77
CA ILE A 108 11.18 -4.94 -11.07
C ILE A 108 9.73 -5.07 -11.53
N THR A 109 8.78 -5.40 -10.64
CA THR A 109 7.36 -5.45 -11.01
C THR A 109 6.81 -4.09 -11.42
N CYS A 110 7.40 -3.01 -10.92
CA CYS A 110 7.07 -1.62 -11.29
C CYS A 110 7.80 -1.14 -12.56
N GLY A 111 8.70 -1.94 -13.11
CA GLY A 111 9.42 -1.61 -14.36
C GLY A 111 10.69 -0.81 -14.18
N HIS A 112 11.30 -0.87 -13.02
CA HIS A 112 12.62 -0.30 -12.77
C HIS A 112 13.38 -1.12 -11.72
N PHE A 113 14.70 -0.96 -11.65
CA PHE A 113 15.52 -1.43 -10.55
C PHE A 113 16.80 -0.62 -10.43
N LYS A 114 17.36 -0.60 -9.24
CA LYS A 114 18.66 0.02 -8.99
C LYS A 114 19.74 -1.03 -9.17
N ALA A 115 20.65 -0.80 -10.13
CA ALA A 115 21.85 -1.61 -10.35
C ALA A 115 22.88 -1.41 -9.22
N ASP A 116 23.88 -2.29 -9.14
CA ASP A 116 24.88 -2.25 -8.06
C ASP A 116 25.78 -1.01 -8.14
N ASP A 117 25.96 -0.43 -9.33
CA ASP A 117 26.66 0.85 -9.55
C ASP A 117 25.83 2.08 -9.14
N GLY A 118 24.61 1.87 -8.67
CA GLY A 118 23.70 2.93 -8.25
C GLY A 118 22.81 3.50 -9.35
N THR A 119 23.00 3.10 -10.61
CA THR A 119 22.18 3.56 -11.74
C THR A 119 20.78 2.94 -11.68
N ILE A 120 19.78 3.69 -12.15
CA ILE A 120 18.42 3.19 -12.30
C ILE A 120 18.22 2.69 -13.71
N GLN A 121 17.86 1.42 -13.82
CA GLN A 121 17.52 0.78 -15.08
C GLN A 121 16.00 0.72 -15.24
N PHE A 122 15.48 1.08 -16.41
CA PHE A 122 14.07 1.02 -16.72
C PHE A 122 13.80 -0.16 -17.64
N ILE A 123 12.70 -0.87 -17.34
CA ILE A 123 12.25 -2.04 -18.10
C ILE A 123 10.83 -1.75 -18.60
N LYS A 124 10.57 -2.06 -19.87
CA LYS A 124 9.22 -1.95 -20.41
C LYS A 124 8.24 -2.80 -19.59
N ASN A 125 7.16 -2.19 -19.12
CA ASN A 125 6.16 -2.85 -18.29
C ASN A 125 4.74 -2.47 -18.73
N GLU A 126 3.79 -3.36 -18.44
CA GLU A 126 2.36 -3.17 -18.77
C GLU A 126 1.60 -2.37 -17.70
N ARG A 127 2.22 -2.10 -16.56
CA ARG A 127 1.56 -1.42 -15.43
C ARG A 127 1.12 0.00 -15.79
N ILE A 128 1.92 0.74 -16.55
CA ILE A 128 1.56 2.09 -17.05
C ILE A 128 0.38 2.00 -18.02
N ASN A 129 0.40 1.06 -18.97
CA ASN A 129 -0.70 0.90 -19.93
C ASN A 129 -2.00 0.55 -19.18
N THR A 130 -1.94 -0.42 -18.26
CA THR A 130 -3.08 -0.78 -17.40
C THR A 130 -3.58 0.40 -16.56
N LEU A 131 -2.69 1.25 -16.04
CA LEU A 131 -3.10 2.46 -15.36
C LEU A 131 -3.87 3.40 -16.29
N LEU A 132 -3.36 3.64 -17.50
CA LEU A 132 -4.02 4.51 -18.48
C LEU A 132 -5.39 3.95 -18.88
N ASP A 133 -5.51 2.64 -19.11
CA ASP A 133 -6.80 1.97 -19.36
C ASP A 133 -7.79 2.20 -18.21
N ILE A 134 -7.33 2.08 -16.95
CA ILE A 134 -8.17 2.38 -15.79
C ILE A 134 -8.60 3.86 -15.79
N LEU A 135 -7.70 4.79 -16.13
CA LEU A 135 -8.03 6.20 -16.15
C LEU A 135 -9.04 6.59 -17.24
N GLU A 136 -9.10 5.83 -18.34
CA GLU A 136 -10.15 5.96 -19.36
C GLU A 136 -11.54 5.56 -18.83
N GLU A 137 -11.60 4.58 -17.91
CA GLU A 137 -12.83 4.16 -17.24
C GLU A 137 -13.31 5.17 -16.18
N VAL A 138 -12.46 6.14 -15.77
CA VAL A 138 -12.76 7.11 -14.70
C VAL A 138 -13.46 8.33 -15.26
N GLU A 139 -14.74 8.52 -14.94
CA GLU A 139 -15.52 9.69 -15.34
C GLU A 139 -15.18 10.96 -14.58
N GLY A 140 -14.59 10.89 -13.40
CA GLY A 140 -14.32 12.02 -12.51
C GLY A 140 -12.86 12.19 -12.18
N LYS A 141 -12.61 12.40 -10.89
CA LYS A 141 -11.26 12.57 -10.34
C LYS A 141 -10.77 11.30 -9.68
N ALA A 142 -9.49 11.01 -9.83
CA ALA A 142 -8.84 9.85 -9.21
C ALA A 142 -7.56 10.23 -8.46
N ILE A 143 -7.29 9.47 -7.41
CA ILE A 143 -6.04 9.52 -6.66
C ILE A 143 -5.21 8.30 -7.04
N ILE A 144 -3.94 8.50 -7.37
CA ILE A 144 -3.02 7.45 -7.78
C ILE A 144 -1.89 7.40 -6.75
N TRP A 145 -1.81 6.31 -6.02
CA TRP A 145 -0.77 6.07 -5.04
C TRP A 145 0.32 5.18 -5.60
N ALA A 146 1.57 5.63 -5.51
CA ALA A 146 2.75 4.86 -5.87
C ALA A 146 3.75 4.85 -4.70
N HIS A 147 4.48 3.74 -4.54
CA HIS A 147 5.44 3.56 -3.45
C HIS A 147 6.81 4.17 -3.77
N TRP A 148 7.18 4.22 -5.05
CA TRP A 148 8.49 4.67 -5.51
C TRP A 148 8.41 6.00 -6.25
N ARG A 149 9.42 6.86 -6.09
CA ARG A 149 9.52 8.15 -6.81
C ARG A 149 9.53 7.95 -8.32
N HIS A 150 10.28 6.97 -8.81
CA HIS A 150 10.37 6.67 -10.24
C HIS A 150 9.03 6.26 -10.84
N ASP A 151 8.17 5.59 -10.04
CA ASP A 151 6.80 5.31 -10.45
C ASP A 151 6.01 6.61 -10.62
N ILE A 152 6.13 7.55 -9.67
CA ILE A 152 5.44 8.85 -9.72
C ILE A 152 5.84 9.60 -10.98
N ASP A 153 7.14 9.71 -11.26
CA ASP A 153 7.66 10.40 -12.44
C ASP A 153 7.16 9.76 -13.75
N ALA A 154 7.17 8.43 -13.81
CA ALA A 154 6.68 7.67 -14.97
C ALA A 154 5.17 7.83 -15.17
N ILE A 155 4.38 7.80 -14.08
CA ILE A 155 2.94 8.00 -14.09
C ILE A 155 2.61 9.41 -14.55
N VAL A 156 3.22 10.44 -13.96
CA VAL A 156 2.98 11.84 -14.33
C VAL A 156 3.29 12.06 -15.81
N LYS A 157 4.44 11.56 -16.30
CA LYS A 157 4.80 11.67 -17.72
C LYS A 157 3.79 11.00 -18.64
N ALA A 158 3.29 9.83 -18.27
CA ALA A 158 2.31 9.09 -19.06
C ALA A 158 0.93 9.76 -19.06
N VAL A 159 0.47 10.19 -17.88
CA VAL A 159 -0.81 10.89 -17.71
C VAL A 159 -0.78 12.25 -18.42
N GLU A 160 0.28 13.03 -18.27
CA GLU A 160 0.42 14.33 -18.92
C GLU A 160 0.41 14.21 -20.44
N LYS A 161 0.96 13.13 -20.99
CA LYS A 161 0.92 12.87 -22.44
C LYS A 161 -0.50 12.57 -22.94
N GLN A 162 -1.33 11.85 -22.18
CA GLN A 162 -2.66 11.44 -22.58
C GLN A 162 -3.73 12.47 -22.19
N TYR A 163 -3.54 13.15 -21.06
CA TYR A 163 -4.45 14.13 -20.47
C TYR A 163 -3.69 15.40 -20.08
N PRO A 164 -3.25 16.23 -21.04
CA PRO A 164 -2.41 17.39 -20.78
C PRO A 164 -3.02 18.37 -19.76
N GLY A 165 -2.23 18.79 -18.78
CA GLY A 165 -2.63 19.76 -17.76
C GLY A 165 -3.66 19.23 -16.75
N SER A 166 -3.84 17.91 -16.64
CA SER A 166 -4.83 17.30 -15.75
C SER A 166 -4.27 16.63 -14.50
N VAL A 167 -2.95 16.61 -14.32
CA VAL A 167 -2.26 15.90 -13.24
C VAL A 167 -1.49 16.85 -12.33
N MET A 168 -1.55 16.59 -11.03
CA MET A 168 -0.69 17.21 -10.02
C MET A 168 -0.08 16.16 -9.11
N THR A 169 1.02 16.53 -8.44
CA THR A 169 1.77 15.63 -7.56
C THR A 169 1.59 15.97 -6.09
N TYR A 170 1.66 14.94 -5.23
CA TYR A 170 1.59 15.07 -3.78
C TYR A 170 2.52 14.04 -3.10
N TYR A 171 3.81 14.37 -3.00
CA TYR A 171 4.80 13.49 -2.36
C TYR A 171 5.92 14.30 -1.70
N GLY A 172 6.96 13.64 -1.17
CA GLY A 172 7.98 14.29 -0.35
C GLY A 172 8.72 15.46 -1.01
N ASP A 173 8.95 15.38 -2.32
CA ASP A 173 9.70 16.41 -3.06
C ASP A 173 8.80 17.56 -3.57
N THR A 174 7.48 17.41 -3.51
CA THR A 174 6.54 18.50 -3.83
C THR A 174 6.65 19.58 -2.74
N SER A 175 6.79 20.85 -3.11
CA SER A 175 6.83 21.97 -2.16
C SER A 175 5.55 22.05 -1.32
N THR A 176 5.61 22.74 -0.20
CA THR A 176 4.42 22.93 0.65
C THR A 176 3.33 23.69 -0.07
N GLU A 177 3.72 24.72 -0.82
CA GLU A 177 2.85 25.58 -1.63
C GLU A 177 2.16 24.76 -2.74
N ASP A 178 2.94 23.98 -3.50
CA ASP A 178 2.40 23.13 -4.57
C ASP A 178 1.48 22.03 -4.02
N ARG A 179 1.78 21.48 -2.84
CA ARG A 179 0.89 20.52 -2.17
C ARG A 179 -0.45 21.16 -1.80
N ALA A 180 -0.41 22.38 -1.26
CA ALA A 180 -1.64 23.11 -0.90
C ALA A 180 -2.47 23.42 -2.15
N GLU A 181 -1.82 23.82 -3.23
CA GLU A 181 -2.47 24.06 -4.51
C GLU A 181 -3.05 22.78 -5.12
N ALA A 182 -2.31 21.68 -5.07
CA ALA A 182 -2.78 20.37 -5.56
C ALA A 182 -4.05 19.91 -4.84
N ILE A 183 -4.12 20.06 -3.49
CA ILE A 183 -5.31 19.73 -2.73
C ILE A 183 -6.47 20.67 -3.10
N LYS A 184 -6.23 21.97 -3.23
CA LYS A 184 -7.26 22.92 -3.63
C LYS A 184 -7.84 22.57 -5.00
N LYS A 185 -6.99 22.29 -5.99
CA LYS A 185 -7.42 22.00 -7.36
C LYS A 185 -8.09 20.63 -7.50
N ILE A 186 -7.62 19.60 -6.80
CA ILE A 186 -8.26 18.27 -6.87
C ILE A 186 -9.64 18.29 -6.18
N GLN A 187 -9.86 19.16 -5.20
CA GLN A 187 -11.14 19.33 -4.50
C GLN A 187 -12.10 20.29 -5.20
N ASP A 188 -11.63 21.08 -6.14
CA ASP A 188 -12.46 22.00 -6.92
C ASP A 188 -13.11 21.24 -8.09
N PRO A 189 -14.45 21.04 -8.12
CA PRO A 189 -15.13 20.29 -9.18
C PRO A 189 -14.92 20.89 -10.57
N ASP A 190 -14.73 22.21 -10.67
CA ASP A 190 -14.58 22.93 -11.93
C ASP A 190 -13.13 22.98 -12.43
N SER A 191 -12.18 22.49 -11.63
CA SER A 191 -10.77 22.42 -12.00
C SER A 191 -10.53 21.37 -13.09
N ASN A 192 -9.64 21.70 -14.05
CA ASN A 192 -9.13 20.76 -15.04
C ASN A 192 -8.25 19.64 -14.44
N ILE A 193 -7.83 19.75 -13.16
CA ILE A 193 -7.06 18.70 -12.47
C ILE A 193 -7.98 17.55 -12.13
N ARG A 194 -7.72 16.41 -12.79
CA ARG A 194 -8.46 15.16 -12.60
C ARG A 194 -7.69 14.14 -11.78
N PHE A 195 -6.36 14.19 -11.82
CA PHE A 195 -5.51 13.16 -11.25
C PHE A 195 -4.51 13.73 -10.25
N LEU A 196 -4.48 13.15 -9.05
CA LEU A 196 -3.48 13.45 -8.03
C LEU A 196 -2.58 12.22 -7.87
N VAL A 197 -1.28 12.39 -8.13
CA VAL A 197 -0.28 11.31 -8.04
C VAL A 197 0.63 11.55 -6.83
N GLY A 198 0.78 10.55 -5.97
CA GLY A 198 1.60 10.72 -4.78
C GLY A 198 1.94 9.44 -4.05
N THR A 199 2.45 9.59 -2.82
CA THR A 199 2.73 8.45 -1.94
C THR A 199 1.67 8.35 -0.84
N PRO A 200 1.23 7.12 -0.47
CA PRO A 200 0.32 6.94 0.67
C PRO A 200 0.88 7.51 1.97
N GLN A 201 2.21 7.54 2.10
CA GLN A 201 2.89 8.06 3.28
C GLN A 201 2.68 9.57 3.45
N THR A 202 2.76 10.34 2.39
CA THR A 202 2.56 11.80 2.44
C THR A 202 1.07 12.14 2.44
N GLY A 203 0.27 11.46 1.61
CA GLY A 203 -1.17 11.72 1.47
C GLY A 203 -2.04 11.08 2.55
N GLY A 204 -1.50 10.20 3.37
CA GLY A 204 -2.24 9.53 4.44
C GLY A 204 -2.60 10.41 5.64
N TYR A 205 -2.10 11.65 5.75
CA TYR A 205 -2.30 12.51 6.91
C TYR A 205 -2.91 13.86 6.54
N GLY A 206 -3.94 14.26 7.32
CA GLY A 206 -4.43 15.65 7.39
C GLY A 206 -5.18 16.22 6.19
N ILE A 207 -5.32 15.51 5.08
CA ILE A 207 -5.97 16.01 3.87
C ILE A 207 -7.35 15.38 3.62
N THR A 208 -8.19 16.08 2.88
CA THR A 208 -9.50 15.61 2.41
C THR A 208 -9.49 15.57 0.89
N LEU A 209 -9.96 14.45 0.31
CA LEU A 209 -9.95 14.22 -1.15
C LEU A 209 -11.31 13.69 -1.64
N THR A 210 -12.40 14.17 -1.05
CA THR A 210 -13.77 13.67 -1.28
C THR A 210 -14.33 13.98 -2.66
N GLU A 211 -13.71 14.90 -3.41
CA GLU A 211 -14.07 15.12 -4.81
C GLU A 211 -13.57 14.00 -5.73
N ALA A 212 -12.59 13.21 -5.31
CA ALA A 212 -12.25 11.96 -5.97
C ALA A 212 -13.09 10.82 -5.40
N ASN A 213 -13.50 9.88 -6.24
CA ASN A 213 -14.19 8.67 -5.83
C ASN A 213 -13.49 7.39 -6.31
N VAL A 214 -12.40 7.52 -7.06
CA VAL A 214 -11.53 6.40 -7.47
C VAL A 214 -10.15 6.58 -6.85
N MET A 215 -9.61 5.51 -6.28
CA MET A 215 -8.27 5.48 -5.73
C MET A 215 -7.53 4.26 -6.27
N ILE A 216 -6.41 4.50 -6.93
CA ILE A 216 -5.64 3.49 -7.63
C ILE A 216 -4.32 3.31 -6.90
N TYR A 217 -4.01 2.10 -6.49
CA TYR A 217 -2.71 1.72 -5.96
C TYR A 217 -1.88 1.11 -7.09
N TYR A 218 -1.05 1.95 -7.68
CA TYR A 218 -0.08 1.55 -8.68
C TYR A 218 0.93 0.58 -8.11
N SER A 219 1.41 0.85 -6.89
CA SER A 219 2.24 -0.06 -6.10
C SER A 219 1.88 0.05 -4.60
N ASN A 220 1.96 -1.06 -3.87
CA ASN A 220 1.60 -1.16 -2.46
C ASN A 220 2.82 -1.39 -1.57
N GLY A 221 2.85 -0.76 -0.38
CA GLY A 221 3.77 -1.12 0.70
C GLY A 221 3.16 -2.14 1.67
N TYR A 222 3.95 -2.63 2.64
CA TYR A 222 3.49 -3.56 3.68
C TYR A 222 2.78 -2.89 4.87
N ASP A 223 2.66 -1.56 4.85
CA ASP A 223 2.13 -0.77 5.96
C ASP A 223 0.61 -0.63 5.84
N LEU A 224 -0.12 -1.43 6.62
CA LEU A 224 -1.58 -1.39 6.66
C LEU A 224 -2.12 -0.06 7.16
N GLU A 225 -1.46 0.57 8.13
CA GLU A 225 -1.90 1.84 8.67
C GLU A 225 -1.92 2.91 7.58
N LYS A 226 -0.82 3.03 6.82
CA LYS A 226 -0.74 3.96 5.68
C LYS A 226 -1.78 3.66 4.60
N ARG A 227 -2.01 2.37 4.32
CA ARG A 227 -3.06 1.96 3.39
C ARG A 227 -4.44 2.43 3.87
N THR A 228 -4.81 2.08 5.09
CA THR A 228 -6.12 2.44 5.67
C THR A 228 -6.30 3.95 5.78
N GLN A 229 -5.25 4.67 6.20
CA GLN A 229 -5.29 6.12 6.29
C GLN A 229 -5.44 6.78 4.92
N SER A 230 -4.76 6.27 3.88
CA SER A 230 -4.91 6.80 2.52
C SER A 230 -6.31 6.54 1.97
N GLU A 231 -6.91 5.38 2.19
CA GLU A 231 -8.30 5.08 1.81
C GLU A 231 -9.29 6.03 2.50
N ALA A 232 -9.05 6.35 3.76
CA ALA A 232 -9.86 7.28 4.53
C ALA A 232 -9.81 8.73 4.01
N ARG A 233 -8.99 9.06 3.02
CA ARG A 233 -8.98 10.41 2.40
C ARG A 233 -10.16 10.65 1.48
N ILE A 234 -10.66 9.62 0.80
CA ILE A 234 -11.88 9.69 -0.03
C ILE A 234 -13.10 9.15 0.73
N ASN A 235 -12.94 8.14 1.60
CA ASN A 235 -14.00 7.60 2.44
C ASN A 235 -14.17 8.46 3.70
N ARG A 236 -14.82 9.60 3.55
CA ARG A 236 -14.94 10.62 4.60
C ARG A 236 -16.22 11.42 4.44
N ILE A 237 -16.64 12.12 5.50
CA ILE A 237 -17.77 13.09 5.46
C ILE A 237 -17.57 14.04 4.28
N GLY A 238 -18.62 14.18 3.47
CA GLY A 238 -18.62 14.97 2.23
C GLY A 238 -18.49 14.15 0.96
N GLN A 239 -18.17 12.85 1.04
CA GLN A 239 -18.23 11.94 -0.10
C GLN A 239 -19.70 11.65 -0.48
N LYS A 240 -20.04 11.86 -1.76
CA LYS A 240 -21.40 11.67 -2.30
C LYS A 240 -21.51 10.54 -3.31
N ARG A 241 -20.38 10.01 -3.79
CA ARG A 241 -20.30 9.00 -4.86
C ARG A 241 -19.80 7.67 -4.33
N LYS A 242 -20.26 6.57 -4.93
CA LYS A 242 -19.68 5.24 -4.67
C LYS A 242 -18.17 5.28 -4.94
N MET A 243 -17.41 4.68 -4.04
CA MET A 243 -15.95 4.69 -4.13
C MET A 243 -15.42 3.38 -4.69
N THR A 244 -14.34 3.46 -5.46
CA THR A 244 -13.64 2.30 -5.99
C THR A 244 -12.16 2.37 -5.65
N TYR A 245 -11.66 1.31 -5.00
CA TYR A 245 -10.24 1.12 -4.72
C TYR A 245 -9.70 0.05 -5.67
N ILE A 246 -8.68 0.38 -6.44
CA ILE A 246 -8.14 -0.49 -7.48
C ILE A 246 -6.67 -0.78 -7.16
N ASP A 247 -6.31 -2.05 -7.03
CA ASP A 247 -4.92 -2.50 -6.89
C ASP A 247 -4.42 -3.04 -8.23
N ILE A 248 -3.32 -2.51 -8.75
CA ILE A 248 -2.61 -3.10 -9.89
C ILE A 248 -1.59 -4.10 -9.35
N ILE A 249 -1.71 -5.37 -9.74
CA ILE A 249 -0.96 -6.48 -9.17
C ILE A 249 -0.32 -7.30 -10.30
N ALA A 250 1.00 -7.45 -10.27
CA ALA A 250 1.67 -8.39 -11.15
C ALA A 250 1.46 -9.83 -10.64
N GLU A 251 0.94 -10.70 -11.52
CA GLU A 251 0.60 -12.09 -11.19
C GLU A 251 1.85 -12.90 -10.78
N LYS A 252 1.71 -13.77 -9.78
CA LYS A 252 2.77 -14.68 -9.28
C LYS A 252 4.04 -13.96 -8.80
N THR A 253 3.88 -12.76 -8.29
CA THR A 253 5.00 -11.93 -7.81
C THR A 253 4.88 -11.53 -6.34
N VAL A 254 5.83 -10.73 -5.89
CA VAL A 254 5.83 -10.12 -4.55
C VAL A 254 4.60 -9.23 -4.32
N ASP A 255 3.99 -8.67 -5.36
CA ASP A 255 2.79 -7.83 -5.25
C ASP A 255 1.63 -8.60 -4.61
N GLU A 256 1.39 -9.86 -5.02
CA GLU A 256 0.37 -10.69 -4.40
C GLU A 256 0.66 -10.97 -2.92
N ARG A 257 1.95 -11.16 -2.59
CA ARG A 257 2.38 -11.39 -1.20
C ARG A 257 2.15 -10.16 -0.34
N ILE A 258 2.41 -8.96 -0.88
CA ILE A 258 2.15 -7.69 -0.20
C ILE A 258 0.65 -7.56 0.10
N VAL A 259 -0.21 -7.72 -0.88
CA VAL A 259 -1.66 -7.64 -0.70
C VAL A 259 -2.16 -8.70 0.29
N LYS A 260 -1.63 -9.93 0.22
CA LYS A 260 -1.97 -10.99 1.18
C LYS A 260 -1.51 -10.66 2.61
N ALA A 261 -0.34 -10.03 2.76
CA ALA A 261 0.17 -9.60 4.06
C ALA A 261 -0.68 -8.46 4.66
N LEU A 262 -1.11 -7.50 3.83
CA LEU A 262 -2.04 -6.44 4.23
C LEU A 262 -3.37 -7.03 4.72
N ARG A 263 -3.94 -7.98 3.98
CA ARG A 263 -5.18 -8.66 4.36
C ARG A 263 -5.05 -9.41 5.70
N LYS A 264 -3.92 -10.12 5.93
CA LYS A 264 -3.69 -10.81 7.20
C LYS A 264 -3.59 -9.85 8.38
N LYS A 265 -2.97 -8.67 8.21
CA LYS A 265 -2.90 -7.65 9.26
C LYS A 265 -4.28 -7.09 9.59
N ILE A 266 -5.12 -6.90 8.58
CA ILE A 266 -6.50 -6.47 8.76
C ILE A 266 -7.28 -7.54 9.54
N ASN A 267 -7.15 -8.81 9.18
CA ASN A 267 -7.82 -9.91 9.86
C ASN A 267 -7.47 -9.95 11.35
N ILE A 268 -6.20 -9.79 11.70
CA ILE A 268 -5.75 -9.75 13.09
C ILE A 268 -6.32 -8.56 13.83
N ALA A 269 -6.29 -7.38 13.21
CA ALA A 269 -6.87 -6.18 13.80
C ALA A 269 -8.39 -6.34 14.01
N SER A 270 -9.10 -6.88 13.02
CA SER A 270 -10.53 -7.17 13.10
C SER A 270 -10.88 -8.16 14.19
N GLU A 271 -10.09 -9.23 14.35
CA GLU A 271 -10.28 -10.25 15.38
C GLU A 271 -10.15 -9.63 16.77
N VAL A 272 -9.10 -8.83 17.02
CA VAL A 272 -8.89 -8.14 18.32
C VAL A 272 -9.95 -7.09 18.59
N MET A 273 -10.43 -6.40 17.55
CA MET A 273 -11.33 -5.26 17.67
C MET A 273 -12.79 -5.62 17.42
N GLY A 274 -13.11 -6.87 17.08
CA GLY A 274 -14.49 -7.33 16.82
C GLY A 274 -15.08 -6.83 15.49
N GLU A 275 -14.25 -6.44 14.52
CA GLU A 275 -14.71 -6.07 13.19
C GLU A 275 -15.03 -7.27 12.31
N GLU A 276 -16.20 -7.28 11.68
CA GLU A 276 -16.49 -8.24 10.63
C GLU A 276 -15.78 -7.88 9.31
N LEU A 277 -15.11 -8.87 8.73
CA LEU A 277 -14.29 -8.81 7.52
C LEU A 277 -15.06 -8.71 6.19
N LYS A 278 -16.21 -8.07 6.12
CA LYS A 278 -17.01 -8.08 4.88
C LYS A 278 -16.45 -7.31 3.69
N ALA A 279 -15.40 -6.51 3.86
CA ALA A 279 -14.95 -5.57 2.82
C ALA A 279 -13.76 -6.02 1.96
N TRP A 280 -13.16 -7.20 2.20
CA TRP A 280 -11.91 -7.59 1.53
C TRP A 280 -11.96 -8.92 0.76
N ILE A 281 -13.14 -9.47 0.55
CA ILE A 281 -13.36 -10.71 -0.21
C ILE A 281 -13.94 -10.39 -1.58
#